data_a06e504c5019b39313b4c020f508a197
#
_entry.id   a06e504c5019b39313b4c020f508a197
#
_cell.length_a   1.000
_cell.length_b   1.000
_cell.length_c   1.000
_cell.angle_alpha   90.00
_cell.angle_beta   90.00
_cell.angle_gamma   90.00
#
_symmetry.space_group_name_H-M   'P 1'
#
loop_
_entity.id
_entity.type
_entity.pdbx_description
1 polymer ?
#
loop_
_entity_poly.entity_id
_entity_poly.type
_entity_poly.pdbx_seq_one_letter_code
_entity_poly.pdbx_strand_id
1 'polypeptide(L)'
;DVYKRQLQGSYEIAGDAIQKADSYGGVVVDQSQSYIWERGNRDLNYTIDHSEDMAAQIKAKLDSGVSPMEALKEYNSGASLNLTGCTAEQLAYIINQGKPVIGMKEAGKPIILVGYTDENVIYVDAASGERKTSTFEEMDALTAGTGHTYIG
;
A
#
# COMPACT_ATOMS: atom_id res chain seq x y z
N ASP A 1 24.29 11.48 -3.80
CA ASP A 1 24.84 12.77 -4.15
C ASP A 1 23.71 13.71 -4.57
N VAL A 2 23.34 14.63 -3.67
CA VAL A 2 22.12 15.43 -3.82
C VAL A 2 22.14 16.32 -5.06
N TYR A 3 23.28 16.85 -5.48
CA TYR A 3 23.31 17.72 -6.65
C TYR A 3 23.28 16.96 -7.98
N LYS A 4 23.34 15.65 -7.95
CA LYS A 4 23.14 14.82 -9.15
C LYS A 4 21.70 14.34 -9.28
N ARG A 5 20.87 14.57 -8.27
CA ARG A 5 19.47 14.20 -8.35
C ARG A 5 18.74 15.11 -9.31
N GLN A 6 17.91 14.52 -10.14
CA GLN A 6 17.07 15.25 -11.07
C GLN A 6 15.63 14.91 -10.84
N LEU A 7 14.79 15.91 -10.89
CA LEU A 7 13.35 15.70 -10.84
C LEU A 7 12.91 15.15 -12.19
N GLN A 8 12.48 13.88 -12.19
CA GLN A 8 12.02 13.19 -13.41
C GLN A 8 10.54 13.42 -13.69
N GLY A 9 9.81 13.90 -12.71
CA GLY A 9 8.40 14.21 -12.85
C GLY A 9 7.79 14.56 -11.51
N SER A 10 6.61 15.16 -11.56
CA SER A 10 5.82 15.50 -10.39
C SER A 10 4.43 14.91 -10.57
N TYR A 11 3.90 14.23 -9.58
CA TYR A 11 2.67 13.44 -9.69
C TYR A 11 1.75 13.70 -8.52
N GLU A 12 0.46 13.81 -8.78
CA GLU A 12 -0.57 13.94 -7.75
C GLU A 12 -0.92 12.58 -7.14
N ILE A 13 -0.81 11.52 -7.95
CA ILE A 13 -1.09 10.15 -7.52
C ILE A 13 0.23 9.45 -7.28
N ALA A 14 0.48 9.04 -6.04
CA ALA A 14 1.73 8.36 -5.66
C ALA A 14 1.94 7.09 -6.48
N GLY A 15 0.88 6.37 -6.83
CA GLY A 15 0.95 5.19 -7.68
C GLY A 15 1.60 5.48 -9.03
N ASP A 16 1.28 6.63 -9.64
CA ASP A 16 1.88 7.03 -10.93
C ASP A 16 3.37 7.32 -10.77
N ALA A 17 3.75 7.98 -9.68
CA ALA A 17 5.15 8.25 -9.38
C ALA A 17 5.93 6.94 -9.18
N ILE A 18 5.33 5.97 -8.51
CA ILE A 18 5.94 4.65 -8.28
C ILE A 18 6.15 3.91 -9.61
N GLN A 19 5.15 3.92 -10.50
CA GLN A 19 5.30 3.29 -11.81
C GLN A 19 6.47 3.91 -12.59
N LYS A 20 6.58 5.23 -12.57
CA LYS A 20 7.67 5.92 -13.25
C LYS A 20 9.03 5.59 -12.62
N ALA A 21 9.12 5.67 -11.29
CA ALA A 21 10.36 5.36 -10.58
C ALA A 21 10.80 3.91 -10.81
N ASP A 22 9.86 2.97 -10.79
CA ASP A 22 10.13 1.56 -11.01
C ASP A 22 10.66 1.28 -12.43
N SER A 23 10.23 2.06 -13.41
CA SER A 23 10.63 1.87 -14.80
C SER A 23 12.10 2.22 -15.06
N TYR A 24 12.72 3.07 -14.24
CA TYR A 24 14.11 3.48 -14.46
C TYR A 24 14.99 3.47 -13.20
N GLY A 25 14.51 2.87 -12.12
CA GLY A 25 15.30 2.72 -10.90
C GLY A 25 15.34 3.98 -10.03
N GLY A 26 14.32 4.82 -10.10
CA GLY A 26 14.26 6.06 -9.33
C GLY A 26 13.72 5.89 -7.93
N VAL A 27 13.64 7.02 -7.22
CA VAL A 27 13.12 7.13 -5.87
C VAL A 27 11.90 8.06 -5.89
N VAL A 28 10.88 7.73 -5.11
CA VAL A 28 9.71 8.59 -4.92
C VAL A 28 9.85 9.29 -3.58
N VAL A 29 9.70 10.60 -3.57
CA VAL A 29 9.73 11.42 -2.36
C VAL A 29 8.50 12.34 -2.35
N ASP A 30 8.12 12.83 -1.16
CA ASP A 30 7.06 13.82 -1.03
C ASP A 30 7.61 15.24 -1.22
N GLN A 31 6.75 16.26 -1.05
CA GLN A 31 7.15 17.66 -1.23
C GLN A 31 8.23 18.09 -0.26
N SER A 32 8.33 17.46 0.92
CA SER A 32 9.36 17.76 1.91
C SER A 32 10.65 16.96 1.69
N GLN A 33 10.76 16.21 0.59
CA GLN A 33 11.86 15.33 0.26
C GLN A 33 11.93 14.10 1.16
N SER A 34 10.85 13.78 1.86
CA SER A 34 10.78 12.56 2.68
C SER A 34 10.53 11.35 1.78
N TYR A 35 11.23 10.27 2.12
CA TYR A 35 11.17 9.01 1.37
C TYR A 35 9.75 8.40 1.35
N ILE A 36 9.33 7.95 0.17
CA ILE A 36 8.09 7.21 -0.01
C ILE A 36 8.36 5.80 -0.55
N TRP A 37 9.16 5.66 -1.60
CA TRP A 37 9.32 4.38 -2.27
C TRP A 37 10.61 4.29 -3.06
N GLU A 38 11.24 3.10 -3.04
CA GLU A 38 12.41 2.78 -3.86
C GLU A 38 12.49 1.27 -4.02
N ARG A 39 12.67 0.79 -5.26
CA ARG A 39 12.83 -0.65 -5.50
C ARG A 39 14.07 -1.19 -4.78
N GLY A 40 13.94 -2.40 -4.21
CA GLY A 40 15.03 -3.06 -3.51
C GLY A 40 15.15 -2.69 -2.05
N ASN A 41 14.44 -1.68 -1.59
CA ASN A 41 14.51 -1.21 -0.21
C ASN A 41 13.41 -1.84 0.65
N ARG A 42 13.47 -3.16 0.83
CA ARG A 42 12.56 -3.89 1.71
C ARG A 42 13.17 -5.20 2.19
N ASP A 43 12.66 -5.71 3.30
CA ASP A 43 12.98 -7.05 3.78
C ASP A 43 12.32 -8.09 2.87
N LEU A 44 12.83 -9.32 2.90
CA LEU A 44 12.26 -10.42 2.12
C LEU A 44 10.87 -10.80 2.64
N ASN A 45 10.71 -10.80 3.96
CA ASN A 45 9.44 -11.08 4.63
C ASN A 45 9.19 -9.99 5.67
N TYR A 46 7.96 -9.53 5.78
CA TYR A 46 7.60 -8.55 6.79
C TYR A 46 6.11 -8.63 7.10
N THR A 47 5.77 -8.57 8.37
CA THR A 47 4.39 -8.41 8.81
C THR A 47 4.38 -7.26 9.83
N ILE A 48 3.48 -6.32 9.68
CA ILE A 48 3.37 -5.17 10.57
C ILE A 48 3.10 -5.67 11.99
N ASP A 49 3.82 -5.11 12.97
CA ASP A 49 3.64 -5.46 14.38
C ASP A 49 2.21 -5.20 14.81
N HIS A 50 1.63 -6.13 15.59
CA HIS A 50 0.25 -6.04 16.05
C HIS A 50 -0.76 -5.94 14.90
N SER A 51 -0.45 -6.57 13.76
CA SER A 51 -1.28 -6.49 12.56
C SER A 51 -2.70 -7.00 12.77
N GLU A 52 -2.91 -7.95 13.68
CA GLU A 52 -4.25 -8.47 13.98
C GLU A 52 -5.12 -7.38 14.62
N ASP A 53 -4.61 -6.69 15.62
CA ASP A 53 -5.31 -5.59 16.29
C ASP A 53 -5.50 -4.42 15.33
N MET A 54 -4.48 -4.09 14.56
CA MET A 54 -4.53 -3.02 13.57
C MET A 54 -5.62 -3.29 12.54
N ALA A 55 -5.65 -4.48 11.96
CA ALA A 55 -6.67 -4.84 10.97
C ALA A 55 -8.08 -4.81 11.57
N ALA A 56 -8.24 -5.27 12.81
CA ALA A 56 -9.53 -5.22 13.49
C ALA A 56 -10.00 -3.79 13.72
N GLN A 57 -9.11 -2.88 14.09
CA GLN A 57 -9.42 -1.47 14.29
C GLN A 57 -9.79 -0.79 12.97
N ILE A 58 -9.05 -1.06 11.91
CA ILE A 58 -9.34 -0.53 10.58
C ILE A 58 -10.70 -1.03 10.10
N LYS A 59 -10.96 -2.34 10.24
CA LYS A 59 -12.26 -2.93 9.89
C LYS A 59 -13.40 -2.26 10.65
N ALA A 60 -13.26 -2.04 11.95
CA ALA A 60 -14.28 -1.41 12.77
C ALA A 60 -14.61 0.00 12.25
N LYS A 61 -13.58 0.77 11.86
CA LYS A 61 -13.79 2.10 11.29
C LYS A 61 -14.51 2.04 9.94
N LEU A 62 -14.10 1.11 9.07
CA LEU A 62 -14.76 0.93 7.78
C LEU A 62 -16.21 0.50 7.95
N ASP A 63 -16.49 -0.39 8.88
CA ASP A 63 -17.86 -0.84 9.19
C ASP A 63 -18.73 0.29 9.71
N SER A 64 -18.13 1.28 10.38
CA SER A 64 -18.88 2.45 10.90
C SER A 64 -19.10 3.53 9.82
N GLY A 65 -18.64 3.33 8.61
CA GLY A 65 -18.83 4.26 7.50
C GLY A 65 -17.70 5.27 7.31
N VAL A 66 -16.61 5.13 8.05
CA VAL A 66 -15.41 5.95 7.87
C VAL A 66 -14.76 5.59 6.53
N SER A 67 -14.29 6.60 5.79
CA SER A 67 -13.61 6.35 4.51
C SER A 67 -12.29 5.60 4.71
N PRO A 68 -11.80 4.88 3.69
CA PRO A 68 -10.49 4.23 3.77
C PRO A 68 -9.35 5.19 4.16
N MET A 69 -9.35 6.40 3.62
CA MET A 69 -8.35 7.41 3.95
C MET A 69 -8.37 7.75 5.44
N GLU A 70 -9.55 7.99 6.00
CA GLU A 70 -9.71 8.30 7.43
C GLU A 70 -9.37 7.09 8.30
N ALA A 71 -9.72 5.88 7.85
CA ALA A 71 -9.44 4.66 8.60
C ALA A 71 -7.95 4.41 8.78
N LEU A 72 -7.10 4.89 7.85
CA LEU A 72 -5.66 4.72 7.90
C LEU A 72 -4.92 5.86 8.58
N LYS A 73 -5.61 6.94 8.93
CA LYS A 73 -4.97 8.19 9.35
C LYS A 73 -4.01 8.04 10.51
N GLU A 74 -4.32 7.24 11.52
CA GLU A 74 -3.46 7.05 12.68
C GLU A 74 -2.27 6.13 12.41
N TYR A 75 -2.28 5.39 11.28
CA TYR A 75 -1.20 4.47 10.91
C TYR A 75 -0.23 5.05 9.89
N ASN A 76 -0.59 6.14 9.23
CA ASN A 76 0.26 6.79 8.24
C ASN A 76 0.56 8.25 8.60
N SER A 77 0.35 8.64 9.86
CA SER A 77 0.59 10.00 10.38
C SER A 77 -0.18 11.07 9.59
N GLY A 78 -1.35 10.72 9.07
CA GLY A 78 -2.16 11.63 8.26
C GLY A 78 -1.62 11.88 6.86
N ALA A 79 -0.52 11.23 6.48
CA ALA A 79 0.10 11.39 5.16
C ALA A 79 -0.42 10.31 4.20
N SER A 80 -1.68 10.44 3.80
CA SER A 80 -2.34 9.49 2.90
C SER A 80 -1.71 9.51 1.51
N LEU A 81 -1.54 8.32 0.93
CA LEU A 81 -1.02 8.13 -0.41
C LEU A 81 -2.07 7.43 -1.28
N ASN A 82 -2.33 7.98 -2.45
CA ASN A 82 -3.11 7.29 -3.46
C ASN A 82 -2.18 6.36 -4.23
N LEU A 83 -2.24 5.06 -3.93
CA LEU A 83 -1.37 4.03 -4.49
C LEU A 83 -2.03 3.29 -5.66
N THR A 84 -3.11 3.85 -6.21
CA THR A 84 -3.83 3.24 -7.32
C THR A 84 -2.91 3.01 -8.52
N GLY A 85 -3.02 1.84 -9.12
CA GLY A 85 -2.18 1.42 -10.23
C GLY A 85 -0.95 0.61 -9.82
N CYS A 86 -0.64 0.53 -8.53
CA CYS A 86 0.51 -0.25 -8.07
C CYS A 86 0.26 -1.75 -8.20
N THR A 87 1.33 -2.50 -8.42
CA THR A 87 1.31 -3.96 -8.28
C THR A 87 1.48 -4.33 -6.80
N ALA A 88 1.08 -5.54 -6.44
CA ALA A 88 1.26 -6.02 -5.07
C ALA A 88 2.73 -6.02 -4.66
N GLU A 89 3.64 -6.35 -5.57
CA GLU A 89 5.07 -6.31 -5.30
C GLU A 89 5.54 -4.90 -4.97
N GLN A 90 5.04 -3.90 -5.67
CA GLN A 90 5.37 -2.50 -5.38
C GLN A 90 4.83 -2.07 -4.01
N LEU A 91 3.65 -2.55 -3.62
CA LEU A 91 3.06 -2.24 -2.33
C LEU A 91 3.84 -2.83 -1.15
N ALA A 92 4.58 -3.93 -1.37
CA ALA A 92 5.41 -4.52 -0.33
C ALA A 92 6.41 -3.52 0.24
N TYR A 93 6.92 -2.60 -0.58
CA TYR A 93 7.85 -1.56 -0.14
C TYR A 93 7.18 -0.53 0.78
N ILE A 94 5.88 -0.29 0.60
CA ILE A 94 5.09 0.57 1.49
C ILE A 94 4.81 -0.16 2.81
N ILE A 95 4.36 -1.41 2.73
CA ILE A 95 4.04 -2.23 3.91
C ILE A 95 5.28 -2.41 4.79
N ASN A 96 6.45 -2.57 4.19
CA ASN A 96 7.72 -2.73 4.93
C ASN A 96 8.07 -1.51 5.78
N GLN A 97 7.44 -0.38 5.55
CA GLN A 97 7.61 0.82 6.37
C GLN A 97 6.67 0.84 7.58
N GLY A 98 5.94 -0.24 7.81
CA GLY A 98 4.97 -0.32 8.90
C GLY A 98 3.60 0.29 8.56
N LYS A 99 3.34 0.54 7.28
CA LYS A 99 2.11 1.19 6.83
C LYS A 99 1.15 0.18 6.20
N PRO A 100 -0.06 -0.01 6.78
CA PRO A 100 -1.07 -0.85 6.15
C PRO A 100 -1.60 -0.19 4.88
N VAL A 101 -2.07 -1.01 3.95
CA VAL A 101 -2.65 -0.54 2.70
C VAL A 101 -4.06 -1.09 2.58
N ILE A 102 -5.01 -0.24 2.21
CA ILE A 102 -6.36 -0.69 1.89
C ILE A 102 -6.48 -0.78 0.38
N GLY A 103 -6.87 -1.96 -0.09
CA GLY A 103 -7.17 -2.20 -1.50
C GLY A 103 -8.65 -2.47 -1.69
N MET A 104 -9.13 -2.33 -2.92
CA MET A 104 -10.51 -2.62 -3.29
C MET A 104 -10.57 -3.79 -4.25
N LYS A 105 -11.16 -4.91 -3.84
CA LYS A 105 -11.39 -6.02 -4.77
C LYS A 105 -12.61 -5.77 -5.65
N GLU A 106 -13.60 -5.03 -5.12
CA GLU A 106 -14.76 -4.50 -5.85
C GLU A 106 -15.13 -3.18 -5.18
N ALA A 107 -16.00 -2.38 -5.82
CA ALA A 107 -16.53 -1.17 -5.20
C ALA A 107 -17.21 -1.52 -3.88
N GLY A 108 -16.80 -0.88 -2.79
CA GLY A 108 -17.37 -1.12 -1.47
C GLY A 108 -16.90 -2.41 -0.79
N LYS A 109 -15.91 -3.11 -1.35
CA LYS A 109 -15.37 -4.35 -0.76
C LYS A 109 -13.88 -4.24 -0.49
N PRO A 110 -13.49 -3.56 0.61
CA PRO A 110 -12.10 -3.35 0.93
C PRO A 110 -11.40 -4.59 1.49
N ILE A 111 -10.10 -4.64 1.27
CA ILE A 111 -9.17 -5.58 1.90
C ILE A 111 -8.05 -4.77 2.55
N ILE A 112 -7.46 -5.31 3.61
CA ILE A 112 -6.43 -4.61 4.39
C ILE A 112 -5.14 -5.42 4.28
N LEU A 113 -4.14 -4.88 3.59
CA LEU A 113 -2.84 -5.53 3.41
C LEU A 113 -1.95 -5.17 4.60
N VAL A 114 -1.44 -6.17 5.29
CA VAL A 114 -0.68 -5.98 6.55
C VAL A 114 0.69 -6.64 6.55
N GLY A 115 1.04 -7.38 5.51
CA GLY A 115 2.32 -8.06 5.45
C GLY A 115 2.56 -8.75 4.13
N TYR A 116 3.71 -9.37 4.02
CA TYR A 116 4.09 -10.17 2.86
C TYR A 116 5.20 -11.15 3.23
N THR A 117 5.31 -12.19 2.42
CA THR A 117 6.46 -13.10 2.41
C THR A 117 7.14 -12.93 1.05
N ASP A 118 8.18 -13.72 0.79
CA ASP A 118 8.84 -13.73 -0.53
C ASP A 118 7.90 -14.13 -1.68
N GLU A 119 6.80 -14.85 -1.36
CA GLU A 119 5.87 -15.36 -2.38
C GLU A 119 4.45 -14.81 -2.23
N ASN A 120 4.04 -14.36 -1.06
CA ASN A 120 2.64 -14.05 -0.75
C ASN A 120 2.43 -12.69 -0.12
N VAL A 121 1.23 -12.16 -0.33
CA VAL A 121 0.69 -11.01 0.41
C VAL A 121 -0.19 -11.53 1.54
N ILE A 122 -0.08 -10.92 2.72
CA ILE A 122 -0.92 -11.21 3.88
C ILE A 122 -1.94 -10.09 4.02
N TYR A 123 -3.21 -10.43 3.98
CA TYR A 123 -4.26 -9.42 4.06
C TYR A 123 -5.47 -9.92 4.86
N VAL A 124 -6.33 -8.99 5.25
CA VAL A 124 -7.59 -9.28 5.94
C VAL A 124 -8.73 -8.81 5.04
N ASP A 125 -9.71 -9.69 4.82
CA ASP A 125 -10.94 -9.32 4.13
C ASP A 125 -11.80 -8.51 5.11
N ALA A 126 -12.09 -7.25 4.79
CA ALA A 126 -12.80 -6.38 5.71
C ALA A 126 -14.24 -6.80 5.94
N ALA A 127 -14.87 -7.49 5.00
CA ALA A 127 -16.26 -7.95 5.16
C ALA A 127 -16.38 -9.03 6.22
N SER A 128 -15.43 -9.97 6.25
CA SER A 128 -15.47 -11.14 7.16
C SER A 128 -14.55 -11.02 8.35
N GLY A 129 -13.51 -10.17 8.26
CA GLY A 129 -12.45 -10.11 9.25
C GLY A 129 -11.46 -11.28 9.13
N GLU A 130 -11.59 -12.10 8.10
CA GLU A 130 -10.75 -13.28 7.91
C GLU A 130 -9.38 -12.91 7.36
N ARG A 131 -8.32 -13.43 7.99
CA ARG A 131 -6.94 -13.26 7.53
C ARG A 131 -6.65 -14.28 6.43
N LYS A 132 -6.14 -13.79 5.31
CA LYS A 132 -5.88 -14.59 4.12
C LYS A 132 -4.50 -14.31 3.56
N THR A 133 -4.03 -15.19 2.69
CA THR A 133 -2.83 -14.97 1.89
C THR A 133 -3.17 -15.17 0.42
N SER A 134 -2.44 -14.47 -0.44
CA SER A 134 -2.49 -14.66 -1.89
C SER A 134 -1.07 -14.53 -2.42
N THR A 135 -0.80 -15.07 -3.61
CA THR A 135 0.44 -14.73 -4.28
C THR A 135 0.38 -13.26 -4.71
N PHE A 136 1.52 -12.67 -5.05
CA PHE A 136 1.54 -11.31 -5.60
C PHE A 136 0.70 -11.21 -6.86
N GLU A 137 0.80 -12.22 -7.73
CA GLU A 137 0.03 -12.28 -8.98
C GLU A 137 -1.47 -12.40 -8.71
N GLU A 138 -1.87 -13.24 -7.75
CA GLU A 138 -3.27 -13.36 -7.35
C GLU A 138 -3.84 -12.06 -6.77
N MET A 139 -3.03 -11.32 -6.01
CA MET A 139 -3.45 -10.03 -5.47
C MET A 139 -3.66 -9.02 -6.60
N ASP A 140 -2.78 -8.99 -7.60
CA ASP A 140 -2.95 -8.13 -8.76
C ASP A 140 -4.26 -8.46 -9.50
N ALA A 141 -4.57 -9.73 -9.66
CA ALA A 141 -5.82 -10.16 -10.28
C ALA A 141 -7.03 -9.78 -9.43
N LEU A 142 -6.92 -9.88 -8.11
CA LEU A 142 -8.02 -9.59 -7.18
C LEU A 142 -8.48 -8.13 -7.27
N THR A 143 -7.57 -7.20 -7.51
CA THR A 143 -7.88 -5.76 -7.58
C THR A 143 -7.97 -5.23 -9.01
N ALA A 144 -7.80 -6.09 -10.03
CA ALA A 144 -7.81 -5.67 -11.43
C ALA A 144 -9.14 -4.99 -11.82
N GLY A 145 -10.27 -5.49 -11.31
CA GLY A 145 -11.59 -4.96 -11.62
C GLY A 145 -11.82 -3.52 -11.13
N THR A 146 -11.03 -3.04 -10.18
CA THR A 146 -11.10 -1.66 -9.67
C THR A 146 -9.95 -0.79 -10.22
N GLY A 147 -9.19 -1.28 -11.19
CA GLY A 147 -8.01 -0.59 -11.70
C GLY A 147 -6.87 -0.54 -10.69
N HIS A 148 -6.77 -1.57 -9.84
CA HIS A 148 -5.77 -1.66 -8.77
C HIS A 148 -5.87 -0.46 -7.81
N THR A 149 -7.07 -0.24 -7.27
CA THR A 149 -7.32 0.86 -6.33
C THR A 149 -6.75 0.54 -4.97
N TYR A 150 -5.78 1.35 -4.52
CA TYR A 150 -5.13 1.22 -3.23
C TYR A 150 -4.90 2.57 -2.58
N ILE A 151 -4.99 2.60 -1.25
CA ILE A 151 -4.68 3.77 -0.41
C ILE A 151 -3.76 3.31 0.72
N GLY A 152 -2.72 4.09 0.96
CA GLY A 152 -1.80 3.83 2.06
C GLY A 152 -1.62 5.01 2.99
#